data_438cbd452f3e3211293eeaa7ae421db2
#
_entry.id   438cbd452f3e3211293eeaa7ae421db2
#
_cell.length_a   1.000
_cell.length_b   1.000
_cell.length_c   1.000
_cell.angle_alpha   90.00
_cell.angle_beta   90.00
_cell.angle_gamma   90.00
#
_symmetry.space_group_name_H-M   'P 1'
#
loop_
_entity.id
_entity.type
_entity.pdbx_description
1 polymer ?
#
loop_
_entity_poly.entity_id
_entity_poly.type
_entity_poly.pdbx_seq_one_letter_code
_entity_poly.pdbx_strand_id
1 'polypeptide(L)'
;FSLLPSLLSIFAKNDDLEVKDTEKSIITSALSSFAKGNTKLIFGASILVVVLSVLGISKLEVENSFINYFDKETEIYKGMKKIDDELGGTTTLDVIVKFPTDLKQSDDDEFSEWEEDENNEKKSTYWFTRNKIDKIIKVHDYLDSLPEIGKVLSFGSIIRVAEDLNKKELQSLEIAILYDKIPEEIKKDIVSPYISVENDEARISVRIKDSLKDLRRNDLIKKINQDLINKLGLKKNEFKLGGVLILF
;
A
#
# COMPACT_ATOMS: atom_id res chain seq x y z
N PHE A 1 34.04 13.57 -10.18
CA PHE A 1 35.02 14.31 -11.04
C PHE A 1 36.18 14.90 -10.25
N SER A 2 36.05 15.25 -8.97
CA SER A 2 37.13 15.77 -8.13
C SER A 2 38.07 14.72 -7.58
N LEU A 3 37.64 13.47 -7.42
CA LEU A 3 38.41 12.34 -6.91
C LEU A 3 39.56 11.92 -7.83
N LEU A 4 39.33 11.94 -9.13
CA LEU A 4 40.30 11.50 -10.14
C LEU A 4 41.53 12.42 -10.22
N PRO A 5 41.43 13.75 -10.23
CA PRO A 5 42.58 14.66 -10.15
C PRO A 5 43.32 14.53 -8.83
N SER A 6 42.64 14.37 -7.71
CA SER A 6 43.25 14.19 -6.38
C SER A 6 44.04 12.88 -6.31
N LEU A 7 43.51 11.78 -6.81
CA LEU A 7 44.22 10.51 -6.92
C LEU A 7 45.44 10.60 -7.84
N LEU A 8 45.31 11.24 -8.99
CA LEU A 8 46.41 11.46 -9.91
C LEU A 8 47.55 12.29 -9.30
N SER A 9 47.21 13.32 -8.49
CA SER A 9 48.20 14.13 -7.81
C SER A 9 49.01 13.38 -6.74
N ILE A 10 48.39 12.35 -6.12
CA ILE A 10 49.04 11.49 -5.13
C ILE A 10 49.93 10.43 -5.78
N PHE A 11 49.52 9.89 -6.94
CA PHE A 11 50.24 8.81 -7.62
C PHE A 11 51.11 9.26 -8.77
N ALA A 12 50.97 10.51 -9.23
CA ALA A 12 51.86 11.04 -10.28
C ALA A 12 53.28 11.26 -9.67
N LYS A 13 54.16 10.32 -9.95
CA LYS A 13 55.60 10.51 -9.77
C LYS A 13 56.03 11.67 -10.66
N ASN A 14 56.84 12.61 -10.09
CA ASN A 14 57.44 13.72 -10.83
C ASN A 14 58.37 13.20 -11.95
N ASP A 15 57.81 12.74 -13.00
CA ASP A 15 58.52 12.63 -14.27
C ASP A 15 58.20 13.91 -15.04
N ASP A 16 59.22 14.72 -15.32
CA ASP A 16 59.15 15.87 -16.21
C ASP A 16 58.71 15.38 -17.62
N LEU A 17 57.44 15.22 -17.78
CA LEU A 17 56.84 14.95 -19.07
C LEU A 17 56.92 16.27 -19.84
N GLU A 18 57.86 16.35 -20.76
CA GLU A 18 57.82 17.32 -21.85
C GLU A 18 56.44 17.25 -22.50
N VAL A 19 55.63 18.24 -22.21
CA VAL A 19 54.36 18.41 -22.86
C VAL A 19 54.57 18.73 -24.33
N LYS A 20 54.69 17.69 -25.15
CA LYS A 20 54.64 17.82 -26.59
C LYS A 20 53.38 18.57 -26.93
N ASP A 21 53.51 19.73 -27.56
CA ASP A 21 52.41 20.55 -28.08
C ASP A 21 51.52 19.67 -28.99
N THR A 22 50.60 18.96 -28.34
CA THR A 22 49.54 18.26 -29.03
C THR A 22 48.66 19.31 -29.69
N GLU A 23 48.43 19.21 -30.96
CA GLU A 23 47.65 20.10 -31.80
C GLU A 23 46.50 20.73 -31.03
N LYS A 24 46.56 22.05 -30.87
CA LYS A 24 45.53 22.83 -30.19
C LYS A 24 44.23 22.65 -30.97
N SER A 25 43.41 21.71 -30.53
CA SER A 25 42.08 21.58 -31.11
C SER A 25 41.41 22.98 -31.05
N ILE A 26 41.01 23.48 -32.19
CA ILE A 26 40.35 24.81 -32.37
C ILE A 26 39.19 24.92 -31.40
N ILE A 27 38.46 23.84 -31.17
CA ILE A 27 37.33 23.74 -30.23
C ILE A 27 37.76 23.97 -28.80
N THR A 28 38.86 23.33 -28.35
CA THR A 28 39.35 23.45 -26.96
C THR A 28 39.91 24.83 -26.67
N SER A 29 40.60 25.47 -27.62
CA SER A 29 41.14 26.79 -27.47
C SER A 29 40.04 27.85 -27.48
N ALA A 30 39.02 27.73 -28.31
CA ALA A 30 37.86 28.61 -28.35
C ALA A 30 37.04 28.51 -27.04
N LEU A 31 36.81 27.27 -26.53
CA LEU A 31 36.12 27.04 -25.29
C LEU A 31 36.87 27.61 -24.09
N SER A 32 38.20 27.45 -24.05
CA SER A 32 39.06 28.00 -23.00
C SER A 32 39.07 29.52 -23.00
N SER A 33 39.14 30.16 -24.18
CA SER A 33 39.08 31.60 -24.33
C SER A 33 37.72 32.18 -23.89
N PHE A 34 36.64 31.51 -24.26
CA PHE A 34 35.30 31.87 -23.83
C PHE A 34 35.13 31.76 -22.32
N ALA A 35 35.61 30.66 -21.72
CA ALA A 35 35.57 30.41 -20.29
C ALA A 35 36.37 31.47 -19.48
N LYS A 36 37.56 31.82 -19.95
CA LYS A 36 38.39 32.85 -19.31
C LYS A 36 37.78 34.26 -19.42
N GLY A 37 37.16 34.60 -20.57
CA GLY A 37 36.56 35.90 -20.79
C GLY A 37 35.24 36.12 -20.04
N ASN A 38 34.48 35.06 -19.80
CA ASN A 38 33.13 35.16 -19.29
C ASN A 38 32.90 34.33 -18.02
N THR A 39 33.88 34.25 -17.12
CA THR A 39 33.84 33.43 -15.90
C THR A 39 32.60 33.75 -15.02
N LYS A 40 32.24 35.05 -14.88
CA LYS A 40 31.06 35.43 -14.09
C LYS A 40 29.75 34.97 -14.74
N LEU A 41 29.66 35.00 -16.07
CA LEU A 41 28.49 34.54 -16.83
C LEU A 41 28.33 33.02 -16.71
N ILE A 42 29.42 32.27 -16.83
CA ILE A 42 29.43 30.81 -16.67
C ILE A 42 29.03 30.40 -15.24
N PHE A 43 29.57 31.11 -14.25
CA PHE A 43 29.21 30.88 -12.87
C PHE A 43 27.73 31.16 -12.59
N GLY A 44 27.21 32.29 -13.10
CA GLY A 44 25.79 32.63 -13.02
C GLY A 44 24.89 31.61 -13.73
N ALA A 45 25.28 31.16 -14.94
CA ALA A 45 24.55 30.13 -15.66
C ALA A 45 24.56 28.77 -14.93
N SER A 46 25.68 28.38 -14.33
CA SER A 46 25.75 27.15 -13.56
C SER A 46 24.86 27.18 -12.29
N ILE A 47 24.82 28.30 -11.59
CA ILE A 47 23.92 28.49 -10.47
C ILE A 47 22.47 28.41 -10.92
N LEU A 48 22.13 29.05 -12.05
CA LEU A 48 20.78 28.98 -12.63
C LEU A 48 20.37 27.55 -12.94
N VAL A 49 21.24 26.77 -13.57
CA VAL A 49 21.00 25.34 -13.88
C VAL A 49 20.78 24.55 -12.61
N VAL A 50 21.60 24.77 -11.57
CA VAL A 50 21.44 24.07 -10.27
C VAL A 50 20.08 24.41 -9.64
N VAL A 51 19.68 25.71 -9.64
CA VAL A 51 18.39 26.12 -9.09
C VAL A 51 17.23 25.50 -9.88
N LEU A 52 17.29 25.52 -11.22
CA LEU A 52 16.28 24.87 -12.06
C LEU A 52 16.22 23.36 -11.84
N SER A 53 17.37 22.71 -11.65
CA SER A 53 17.45 21.27 -11.35
C SER A 53 16.79 20.94 -10.00
N VAL A 54 17.08 21.72 -8.97
CA VAL A 54 16.46 21.52 -7.64
C VAL A 54 14.93 21.72 -7.72
N LEU A 55 14.48 22.75 -8.43
CA LEU A 55 13.04 22.97 -8.66
C LEU A 55 12.40 21.87 -9.49
N GLY A 56 13.12 21.32 -10.47
CA GLY A 56 12.67 20.17 -11.26
C GLY A 56 12.55 18.90 -10.42
N ILE A 57 13.57 18.60 -9.62
CA ILE A 57 13.59 17.43 -8.76
C ILE A 57 12.48 17.50 -7.71
N SER A 58 12.21 18.69 -7.15
CA SER A 58 11.15 18.87 -6.14
C SER A 58 9.73 18.62 -6.68
N LYS A 59 9.56 18.69 -8.00
CA LYS A 59 8.29 18.40 -8.70
C LYS A 59 8.23 17.00 -9.31
N LEU A 60 9.29 16.22 -9.15
CA LEU A 60 9.36 14.88 -9.70
C LEU A 60 8.55 13.95 -8.80
N GLU A 61 7.42 13.49 -9.29
CA GLU A 61 6.63 12.43 -8.65
C GLU A 61 6.98 11.11 -9.33
N VAL A 62 7.47 10.17 -8.53
CA VAL A 62 7.75 8.82 -9.02
C VAL A 62 6.46 8.01 -8.87
N GLU A 63 5.72 7.85 -9.96
CA GLU A 63 4.61 6.92 -10.03
C GLU A 63 5.12 5.55 -10.53
N ASN A 64 5.02 4.56 -9.65
CA ASN A 64 5.45 3.21 -9.93
C ASN A 64 4.24 2.30 -10.20
N SER A 65 3.48 2.57 -11.28
CA SER A 65 2.45 1.63 -11.73
C SER A 65 3.10 0.39 -12.32
N PHE A 66 2.83 -0.78 -11.73
CA PHE A 66 3.39 -2.05 -12.20
C PHE A 66 2.97 -2.38 -13.63
N ILE A 67 1.76 -1.99 -14.03
CA ILE A 67 1.24 -2.21 -15.39
C ILE A 67 2.07 -1.45 -16.42
N ASN A 68 2.57 -0.25 -16.08
CA ASN A 68 3.31 0.62 -16.99
C ASN A 68 4.75 0.13 -17.30
N TYR A 69 5.24 -0.92 -16.62
CA TYR A 69 6.51 -1.55 -16.97
C TYR A 69 6.45 -2.37 -18.26
N PHE A 70 5.25 -2.75 -18.69
CA PHE A 70 5.06 -3.56 -19.89
C PHE A 70 4.70 -2.68 -21.09
N ASP A 71 5.19 -3.06 -22.26
CA ASP A 71 4.81 -2.39 -23.50
C ASP A 71 3.30 -2.56 -23.75
N LYS A 72 2.65 -1.46 -24.15
CA LYS A 72 1.20 -1.39 -24.34
C LYS A 72 0.65 -2.35 -25.39
N GLU A 73 1.50 -2.80 -26.32
CA GLU A 73 1.11 -3.73 -27.37
C GLU A 73 1.14 -5.20 -26.91
N THR A 74 1.80 -5.48 -25.79
CA THR A 74 1.92 -6.84 -25.27
C THR A 74 0.59 -7.38 -24.72
N GLU A 75 0.38 -8.68 -24.85
CA GLU A 75 -0.79 -9.35 -24.26
C GLU A 75 -0.81 -9.25 -22.75
N ILE A 76 0.36 -9.22 -22.10
CA ILE A 76 0.50 -9.06 -20.65
C ILE A 76 -0.07 -7.71 -20.23
N TYR A 77 0.31 -6.61 -20.90
CA TYR A 77 -0.25 -5.28 -20.59
C TYR A 77 -1.76 -5.24 -20.76
N LYS A 78 -2.26 -5.75 -21.91
CA LYS A 78 -3.70 -5.79 -22.21
C LYS A 78 -4.47 -6.62 -21.18
N GLY A 79 -3.93 -7.79 -20.80
CA GLY A 79 -4.53 -8.65 -19.79
C GLY A 79 -4.56 -8.02 -18.41
N MET A 80 -3.43 -7.44 -17.97
CA MET A 80 -3.35 -6.76 -16.68
C MET A 80 -4.25 -5.54 -16.62
N LYS A 81 -4.29 -4.74 -17.69
CA LYS A 81 -5.17 -3.58 -17.77
C LYS A 81 -6.65 -3.99 -17.70
N LYS A 82 -7.02 -5.07 -18.38
CA LYS A 82 -8.39 -5.59 -18.31
C LYS A 82 -8.76 -6.07 -16.91
N ILE A 83 -7.83 -6.72 -16.19
CA ILE A 83 -8.00 -7.09 -14.78
C ILE A 83 -8.17 -5.85 -13.91
N ASP A 84 -7.37 -4.82 -14.16
CA ASP A 84 -7.40 -3.58 -13.39
C ASP A 84 -8.73 -2.83 -13.59
N ASP A 85 -9.19 -2.74 -14.81
CA ASP A 85 -10.41 -2.01 -15.18
C ASP A 85 -11.70 -2.80 -14.81
N GLU A 86 -11.74 -4.11 -15.08
CA GLU A 86 -12.95 -4.91 -14.96
C GLU A 86 -13.07 -5.70 -13.65
N LEU A 87 -11.93 -6.12 -13.04
CA LEU A 87 -11.91 -6.94 -11.84
C LEU A 87 -11.54 -6.16 -10.56
N GLY A 88 -11.50 -4.82 -10.67
CA GLY A 88 -11.40 -3.93 -9.53
C GLY A 88 -9.97 -3.60 -9.08
N GLY A 89 -8.96 -3.90 -9.90
CA GLY A 89 -7.59 -3.52 -9.59
C GLY A 89 -6.61 -4.68 -9.55
N THR A 90 -5.34 -4.36 -9.77
CA THR A 90 -4.23 -5.33 -9.77
C THR A 90 -3.38 -5.26 -8.51
N THR A 91 -3.37 -4.12 -7.82
CA THR A 91 -2.57 -3.93 -6.61
C THR A 91 -3.39 -4.22 -5.36
N THR A 92 -2.84 -5.03 -4.46
CA THR A 92 -3.54 -5.44 -3.22
C THR A 92 -3.08 -4.65 -2.01
N LEU A 93 -4.04 -4.27 -1.17
CA LEU A 93 -3.85 -3.75 0.17
C LEU A 93 -4.69 -4.58 1.14
N ASP A 94 -4.11 -5.01 2.23
CA ASP A 94 -4.80 -5.70 3.30
C ASP A 94 -4.90 -4.80 4.52
N VAL A 95 -6.10 -4.66 5.05
CA VAL A 95 -6.38 -4.01 6.33
C VAL A 95 -6.71 -5.11 7.34
N ILE A 96 -5.82 -5.33 8.30
CA ILE A 96 -6.01 -6.31 9.35
C ILE A 96 -6.51 -5.56 10.58
N VAL A 97 -7.73 -5.86 10.99
CA VAL A 97 -8.35 -5.31 12.21
C VAL A 97 -8.17 -6.29 13.34
N LYS A 98 -7.62 -5.83 14.45
CA LYS A 98 -7.44 -6.59 15.69
C LYS A 98 -8.53 -6.25 16.68
N PHE A 99 -9.07 -7.26 17.32
CA PHE A 99 -10.04 -7.10 18.37
C PHE A 99 -9.35 -7.35 19.73
N PRO A 100 -9.33 -6.34 20.64
CA PRO A 100 -8.76 -6.57 21.97
C PRO A 100 -9.50 -7.69 22.69
N THR A 101 -8.77 -8.59 23.30
CA THR A 101 -9.33 -9.69 24.09
C THR A 101 -10.09 -9.21 25.33
N ASP A 102 -9.87 -7.93 25.74
CA ASP A 102 -10.47 -7.33 26.94
C ASP A 102 -11.96 -6.95 26.78
N LEU A 103 -12.56 -7.15 25.61
CA LEU A 103 -14.01 -6.95 25.42
C LEU A 103 -14.86 -8.14 25.94
N LYS A 104 -14.40 -8.81 26.97
CA LYS A 104 -15.17 -9.86 27.67
C LYS A 104 -16.30 -9.30 28.56
N GLN A 105 -16.45 -7.97 28.64
CA GLN A 105 -17.48 -7.32 29.46
C GLN A 105 -17.99 -6.05 28.80
N SER A 106 -19.01 -6.18 27.98
CA SER A 106 -20.03 -5.16 27.84
C SER A 106 -21.38 -5.82 28.15
N ASP A 107 -22.10 -5.19 29.07
CA ASP A 107 -23.23 -5.67 29.83
C ASP A 107 -24.54 -6.01 29.07
N ASP A 108 -24.46 -6.39 27.79
CA ASP A 108 -25.64 -6.74 26.98
C ASP A 108 -25.66 -8.20 26.47
N ASP A 109 -24.74 -9.05 26.91
CA ASP A 109 -24.77 -10.45 26.54
C ASP A 109 -25.52 -11.29 27.60
N GLU A 110 -26.81 -11.50 27.41
CA GLU A 110 -27.67 -12.49 28.09
C GLU A 110 -27.11 -13.94 28.03
N PHE A 111 -25.86 -14.10 27.55
CA PHE A 111 -25.23 -15.41 27.25
C PHE A 111 -24.05 -15.76 28.16
N SER A 112 -23.79 -14.99 29.22
CA SER A 112 -22.60 -15.19 30.08
C SER A 112 -22.74 -16.28 31.15
N GLU A 113 -23.84 -17.04 31.20
CA GLU A 113 -24.12 -18.03 32.25
C GLU A 113 -23.91 -19.50 31.87
N TRP A 114 -23.31 -19.82 30.70
CA TRP A 114 -23.05 -21.24 30.35
C TRP A 114 -21.56 -21.58 30.44
N GLU A 115 -21.29 -22.29 31.48
CA GLU A 115 -20.06 -22.88 32.02
C GLU A 115 -18.88 -23.18 31.10
N GLU A 116 -17.69 -22.98 31.69
CA GLU A 116 -16.35 -23.40 31.29
C GLU A 116 -16.31 -24.93 31.00
N ASP A 117 -16.32 -25.29 29.72
CA ASP A 117 -15.84 -26.57 29.25
C ASP A 117 -14.82 -26.40 28.14
N GLU A 118 -13.67 -27.05 28.36
CA GLU A 118 -12.48 -27.06 27.53
C GLU A 118 -12.72 -27.68 26.13
N ASN A 119 -13.10 -26.90 25.13
CA ASN A 119 -12.92 -27.31 23.73
C ASN A 119 -12.85 -26.11 22.81
N ASN A 120 -11.92 -26.13 21.85
CA ASN A 120 -11.67 -25.11 20.83
C ASN A 120 -12.91 -24.76 19.98
N GLU A 121 -13.93 -25.59 19.96
CA GLU A 121 -15.21 -25.35 19.26
C GLU A 121 -16.04 -24.22 19.88
N LYS A 122 -15.93 -23.99 21.20
CA LYS A 122 -16.65 -22.90 21.87
C LYS A 122 -16.02 -21.54 21.64
N LYS A 123 -14.71 -21.45 21.40
CA LYS A 123 -14.03 -20.20 21.13
C LYS A 123 -14.53 -19.52 19.85
N SER A 124 -14.93 -20.29 18.84
CA SER A 124 -15.47 -19.77 17.60
C SER A 124 -16.81 -19.09 17.80
N THR A 125 -17.70 -19.67 18.59
CA THR A 125 -19.05 -19.13 18.88
C THR A 125 -18.99 -17.75 19.54
N TYR A 126 -18.07 -17.55 20.50
CA TYR A 126 -17.88 -16.26 21.18
C TYR A 126 -17.18 -15.19 20.34
N TRP A 127 -16.53 -15.57 19.24
CA TRP A 127 -15.85 -14.63 18.38
C TRP A 127 -16.83 -13.82 17.52
N PHE A 128 -17.94 -14.44 17.08
CA PHE A 128 -18.90 -13.86 16.15
C PHE A 128 -19.92 -12.97 16.84
N THR A 129 -19.45 -11.89 17.49
CA THR A 129 -20.32 -10.88 18.08
C THR A 129 -20.75 -9.83 17.05
N ARG A 130 -21.98 -9.32 17.16
CA ARG A 130 -22.48 -8.27 16.24
C ARG A 130 -21.55 -7.05 16.22
N ASN A 131 -21.01 -6.63 17.36
CA ASN A 131 -20.09 -5.52 17.47
C ASN A 131 -18.83 -5.70 16.61
N LYS A 132 -18.22 -6.89 16.59
CA LYS A 132 -17.06 -7.19 15.74
C LYS A 132 -17.43 -7.18 14.27
N ILE A 133 -18.56 -7.78 13.91
CA ILE A 133 -19.08 -7.81 12.55
C ILE A 133 -19.39 -6.41 12.04
N ASP A 134 -20.07 -5.59 12.81
CA ASP A 134 -20.38 -4.20 12.45
C ASP A 134 -19.11 -3.36 12.28
N LYS A 135 -18.09 -3.61 13.09
CA LYS A 135 -16.78 -2.97 12.93
C LYS A 135 -16.12 -3.36 11.60
N ILE A 136 -16.17 -4.64 11.24
CA ILE A 136 -15.68 -5.13 9.95
C ILE A 136 -16.45 -4.49 8.79
N ILE A 137 -17.79 -4.45 8.89
CA ILE A 137 -18.67 -3.87 7.88
C ILE A 137 -18.39 -2.38 7.71
N LYS A 138 -18.25 -1.63 8.81
CA LYS A 138 -17.93 -0.19 8.75
C LYS A 138 -16.60 0.08 8.05
N VAL A 139 -15.57 -0.72 8.34
CA VAL A 139 -14.27 -0.59 7.67
C VAL A 139 -14.39 -0.96 6.19
N HIS A 140 -15.13 -2.02 5.89
CA HIS A 140 -15.40 -2.45 4.52
C HIS A 140 -16.07 -1.32 3.71
N ASP A 141 -17.16 -0.74 4.24
CA ASP A 141 -17.92 0.32 3.57
C ASP A 141 -17.11 1.59 3.35
N TYR A 142 -16.33 1.95 4.36
CA TYR A 142 -15.41 3.07 4.20
C TYR A 142 -14.43 2.83 3.06
N LEU A 143 -13.80 1.66 3.01
CA LEU A 143 -12.85 1.33 1.95
C LEU A 143 -13.54 1.28 0.58
N ASP A 144 -14.71 0.65 0.49
CA ASP A 144 -15.49 0.55 -0.76
C ASP A 144 -15.95 1.92 -1.28
N SER A 145 -16.09 2.92 -0.39
CA SER A 145 -16.44 4.29 -0.76
C SER A 145 -15.31 5.10 -1.43
N LEU A 146 -14.08 4.59 -1.39
CA LEU A 146 -12.92 5.30 -1.96
C LEU A 146 -12.82 5.07 -3.47
N PRO A 147 -12.72 6.14 -4.28
CA PRO A 147 -12.69 6.03 -5.75
C PRO A 147 -11.46 5.28 -6.30
N GLU A 148 -10.38 5.27 -5.54
CA GLU A 148 -9.14 4.57 -5.88
C GLU A 148 -9.26 3.05 -5.72
N ILE A 149 -10.27 2.60 -4.95
CA ILE A 149 -10.52 1.21 -4.66
C ILE A 149 -11.54 0.65 -5.64
N GLY A 150 -11.22 -0.46 -6.26
CA GLY A 150 -12.12 -1.09 -7.21
C GLY A 150 -12.87 -2.29 -6.66
N LYS A 151 -12.36 -2.94 -5.60
CA LYS A 151 -13.04 -4.05 -4.94
C LYS A 151 -12.55 -4.25 -3.52
N VAL A 152 -13.50 -4.48 -2.62
CA VAL A 152 -13.25 -4.84 -1.22
C VAL A 152 -13.82 -6.22 -0.95
N LEU A 153 -13.04 -7.08 -0.31
CA LEU A 153 -13.43 -8.42 0.10
C LEU A 153 -13.17 -8.58 1.59
N SER A 154 -14.18 -9.00 2.34
CA SER A 154 -14.07 -9.25 3.77
C SER A 154 -15.15 -10.24 4.21
N PHE A 155 -15.09 -10.67 5.45
CA PHE A 155 -16.18 -11.44 6.04
C PHE A 155 -17.51 -10.68 6.03
N GLY A 156 -17.48 -9.33 6.09
CA GLY A 156 -18.67 -8.50 5.92
C GLY A 156 -19.41 -8.72 4.59
N SER A 157 -18.69 -9.04 3.51
CA SER A 157 -19.31 -9.38 2.22
C SER A 157 -20.13 -10.67 2.32
N ILE A 158 -19.63 -11.66 3.05
CA ILE A 158 -20.31 -12.95 3.25
C ILE A 158 -21.56 -12.76 4.09
N ILE A 159 -21.46 -11.97 5.17
CA ILE A 159 -22.59 -11.67 6.04
C ILE A 159 -23.70 -10.94 5.26
N ARG A 160 -23.38 -9.97 4.43
CA ARG A 160 -24.36 -9.25 3.60
C ARG A 160 -25.12 -10.19 2.65
N VAL A 161 -24.39 -11.08 1.99
CA VAL A 161 -25.04 -12.08 1.13
C VAL A 161 -25.98 -12.98 1.95
N ALA A 162 -25.57 -13.38 3.14
CA ALA A 162 -26.41 -14.19 4.02
C ALA A 162 -27.64 -13.42 4.54
N GLU A 163 -27.49 -12.13 4.88
CA GLU A 163 -28.58 -11.24 5.28
C GLU A 163 -29.57 -10.99 4.14
N ASP A 164 -29.06 -10.77 2.91
CA ASP A 164 -29.90 -10.61 1.71
C ASP A 164 -30.73 -11.86 1.40
N LEU A 165 -30.13 -13.03 1.53
CA LEU A 165 -30.82 -14.30 1.36
C LEU A 165 -31.89 -14.53 2.44
N ASN A 166 -31.57 -14.16 3.68
CA ASN A 166 -32.46 -14.34 4.83
C ASN A 166 -33.48 -13.21 4.98
N LYS A 167 -33.33 -12.11 4.23
CA LYS A 167 -34.17 -10.88 4.26
C LYS A 167 -34.28 -10.24 5.64
N LYS A 168 -33.28 -10.46 6.48
CA LYS A 168 -33.17 -9.84 7.81
C LYS A 168 -31.71 -9.78 8.24
N GLU A 169 -31.41 -8.86 9.14
CA GLU A 169 -30.10 -8.81 9.80
C GLU A 169 -29.88 -10.06 10.66
N LEU A 170 -28.69 -10.62 10.59
CA LEU A 170 -28.28 -11.77 11.37
C LEU A 170 -27.77 -11.34 12.75
N GLN A 171 -28.32 -11.96 13.78
CA GLN A 171 -27.86 -11.75 15.14
C GLN A 171 -26.59 -12.59 15.44
N SER A 172 -25.86 -12.24 16.50
CA SER A 172 -24.62 -12.90 16.90
C SER A 172 -24.75 -14.44 16.92
N LEU A 173 -25.80 -14.96 17.54
CA LEU A 173 -26.05 -16.41 17.59
C LEU A 173 -26.28 -17.01 16.19
N GLU A 174 -27.04 -16.33 15.33
CA GLU A 174 -27.31 -16.82 13.97
C GLU A 174 -26.03 -16.88 13.13
N ILE A 175 -25.13 -15.88 13.28
CA ILE A 175 -23.83 -15.86 12.62
C ILE A 175 -22.93 -16.99 13.13
N ALA A 176 -22.92 -17.22 14.43
CA ALA A 176 -22.15 -18.31 15.03
C ALA A 176 -22.64 -19.68 14.56
N ILE A 177 -23.96 -19.90 14.53
CA ILE A 177 -24.55 -21.13 14.01
C ILE A 177 -24.27 -21.30 12.50
N LEU A 178 -24.34 -20.21 11.74
CA LEU A 178 -24.00 -20.21 10.32
C LEU A 178 -22.57 -20.67 10.10
N TYR A 179 -21.64 -20.08 10.86
CA TYR A 179 -20.22 -20.44 10.81
C TYR A 179 -19.98 -21.90 11.15
N ASP A 180 -20.65 -22.41 12.19
CA ASP A 180 -20.49 -23.80 12.64
C ASP A 180 -21.04 -24.82 11.62
N LYS A 181 -22.15 -24.48 10.95
CA LYS A 181 -22.77 -25.32 9.91
C LYS A 181 -22.07 -25.30 8.56
N ILE A 182 -21.16 -24.36 8.29
CA ILE A 182 -20.41 -24.35 7.05
C ILE A 182 -19.44 -25.55 7.03
N PRO A 183 -19.45 -26.39 5.97
CA PRO A 183 -18.49 -27.48 5.83
C PRO A 183 -17.04 -26.96 5.91
N GLU A 184 -16.14 -27.73 6.56
CA GLU A 184 -14.75 -27.31 6.79
C GLU A 184 -13.98 -26.95 5.49
N GLU A 185 -14.26 -27.63 4.39
CA GLU A 185 -13.67 -27.31 3.09
C GLU A 185 -14.07 -25.91 2.62
N ILE A 186 -15.35 -25.58 2.74
CA ILE A 186 -15.87 -24.25 2.37
C ILE A 186 -15.40 -23.18 3.34
N LYS A 187 -15.37 -23.51 4.64
CA LYS A 187 -14.87 -22.62 5.69
C LYS A 187 -13.43 -22.18 5.43
N LYS A 188 -12.58 -23.16 5.02
CA LYS A 188 -11.18 -22.93 4.69
C LYS A 188 -10.99 -21.98 3.50
N ASP A 189 -11.85 -22.06 2.49
CA ASP A 189 -11.69 -21.27 1.27
C ASP A 189 -12.38 -19.89 1.36
N ILE A 190 -13.50 -19.80 2.09
CA ILE A 190 -14.34 -18.59 2.09
C ILE A 190 -14.17 -17.77 3.37
N VAL A 191 -14.00 -18.41 4.54
CA VAL A 191 -13.97 -17.70 5.83
C VAL A 191 -12.55 -17.51 6.35
N SER A 192 -11.75 -18.57 6.37
CA SER A 192 -10.39 -18.53 6.93
C SER A 192 -9.45 -17.49 6.29
N PRO A 193 -9.60 -17.12 5.01
CA PRO A 193 -8.80 -16.04 4.45
C PRO A 193 -9.08 -14.65 5.06
N TYR A 194 -10.26 -14.48 5.70
CA TYR A 194 -10.71 -13.18 6.21
C TYR A 194 -10.81 -13.11 7.73
N ILE A 195 -10.82 -14.25 8.42
CA ILE A 195 -10.94 -14.29 9.87
C ILE A 195 -9.93 -15.26 10.47
N SER A 196 -9.23 -14.80 11.52
CA SER A 196 -8.44 -15.63 12.41
C SER A 196 -9.02 -15.55 13.82
N VAL A 197 -9.79 -16.59 14.20
CA VAL A 197 -10.38 -16.69 15.53
C VAL A 197 -9.30 -16.82 16.61
N GLU A 198 -8.19 -17.50 16.29
CA GLU A 198 -7.08 -17.72 17.24
C GLU A 198 -6.36 -16.41 17.59
N ASN A 199 -6.20 -15.50 16.61
CA ASN A 199 -5.47 -14.26 16.77
C ASN A 199 -6.37 -13.06 17.05
N ASP A 200 -7.68 -13.24 17.15
CA ASP A 200 -8.67 -12.15 17.26
C ASP A 200 -8.50 -11.10 16.16
N GLU A 201 -8.28 -11.54 14.92
CA GLU A 201 -8.01 -10.66 13.77
C GLU A 201 -9.03 -10.89 12.64
N ALA A 202 -9.42 -9.81 11.98
CA ALA A 202 -10.14 -9.85 10.71
C ALA A 202 -9.35 -9.16 9.61
N ARG A 203 -9.28 -9.79 8.45
CA ARG A 203 -8.63 -9.26 7.24
C ARG A 203 -9.66 -8.73 6.26
N ILE A 204 -9.46 -7.51 5.84
CA ILE A 204 -10.20 -6.88 4.76
C ILE A 204 -9.22 -6.71 3.61
N SER A 205 -9.44 -7.45 2.53
CA SER A 205 -8.58 -7.41 1.34
C SER A 205 -9.17 -6.45 0.33
N VAL A 206 -8.34 -5.54 -0.13
CA VAL A 206 -8.71 -4.44 -1.01
C VAL A 206 -7.91 -4.54 -2.30
N ARG A 207 -8.59 -4.35 -3.42
CA ARG A 207 -7.94 -4.20 -4.72
C ARG A 207 -7.99 -2.75 -5.16
N ILE A 208 -6.84 -2.23 -5.55
CA ILE A 208 -6.64 -0.84 -5.96
C ILE A 208 -6.39 -0.80 -7.45
N LYS A 209 -7.05 0.14 -8.13
CA LYS A 209 -6.89 0.38 -9.56
C LYS A 209 -5.54 1.04 -9.81
N ASP A 210 -4.59 0.27 -10.28
CA ASP A 210 -3.21 0.70 -10.52
C ASP A 210 -3.06 1.59 -11.76
N SER A 211 -4.03 1.52 -12.69
CA SER A 211 -4.03 2.31 -13.93
C SER A 211 -4.52 3.75 -13.76
N LEU A 212 -4.96 4.16 -12.57
CA LEU A 212 -5.39 5.52 -12.30
C LEU A 212 -4.22 6.50 -12.40
N LYS A 213 -4.36 7.52 -13.28
CA LYS A 213 -3.28 8.48 -13.58
C LYS A 213 -2.83 9.33 -12.39
N ASP A 214 -3.71 9.54 -11.40
CA ASP A 214 -3.45 10.40 -10.24
C ASP A 214 -3.32 9.60 -8.93
N LEU A 215 -3.03 8.31 -9.01
CA LEU A 215 -2.92 7.45 -7.84
C LEU A 215 -1.61 7.72 -7.10
N ARG A 216 -1.70 8.51 -6.04
CA ARG A 216 -0.60 8.71 -5.08
C ARG A 216 -0.68 7.66 -3.97
N ARG A 217 0.02 6.56 -4.15
CA ARG A 217 -0.04 5.41 -3.22
C ARG A 217 0.26 5.79 -1.78
N ASN A 218 1.31 6.56 -1.55
CA ASN A 218 1.68 7.02 -0.22
C ASN A 218 0.61 7.92 0.43
N ASP A 219 -0.05 8.76 -0.36
CA ASP A 219 -1.11 9.63 0.13
C ASP A 219 -2.37 8.83 0.43
N LEU A 220 -2.69 7.83 -0.41
CA LEU A 220 -3.79 6.91 -0.16
C LEU A 220 -3.58 6.12 1.13
N ILE A 221 -2.38 5.56 1.36
CA ILE A 221 -2.04 4.85 2.59
C ILE A 221 -2.18 5.77 3.81
N LYS A 222 -1.66 7.00 3.73
CA LYS A 222 -1.79 8.00 4.80
C LYS A 222 -3.24 8.36 5.07
N LYS A 223 -4.02 8.60 4.00
CA LYS A 223 -5.46 8.90 4.08
C LYS A 223 -6.23 7.77 4.77
N ILE A 224 -6.02 6.52 4.32
CA ILE A 224 -6.66 5.36 4.93
C ILE A 224 -6.27 5.26 6.41
N ASN A 225 -4.99 5.39 6.75
CA ASN A 225 -4.51 5.31 8.13
C ASN A 225 -5.15 6.40 9.02
N GLN A 226 -5.23 7.64 8.53
CA GLN A 226 -5.85 8.74 9.25
C GLN A 226 -7.37 8.57 9.40
N ASP A 227 -8.03 8.12 8.35
CA ASP A 227 -9.49 7.97 8.35
C ASP A 227 -9.95 6.78 9.22
N LEU A 228 -9.18 5.69 9.27
CA LEU A 228 -9.44 4.59 10.20
C LEU A 228 -9.40 5.06 11.66
N ILE A 229 -8.51 5.97 11.99
CA ILE A 229 -8.41 6.55 13.34
C ILE A 229 -9.50 7.60 13.57
N ASN A 230 -9.60 8.59 12.67
CA ASN A 230 -10.40 9.80 12.92
C ASN A 230 -11.89 9.61 12.63
N LYS A 231 -12.23 8.84 11.58
CA LYS A 231 -13.63 8.63 11.16
C LYS A 231 -14.24 7.37 11.76
N LEU A 232 -13.45 6.30 11.88
CA LEU A 232 -13.94 5.01 12.37
C LEU A 232 -13.60 4.74 13.84
N GLY A 233 -12.82 5.62 14.48
CA GLY A 233 -12.49 5.55 15.90
C GLY A 233 -11.57 4.39 16.28
N LEU A 234 -10.86 3.79 15.32
CA LEU A 234 -9.92 2.72 15.60
C LEU A 234 -8.64 3.25 16.25
N LYS A 235 -8.15 2.57 17.28
CA LYS A 235 -6.84 2.90 17.85
C LYS A 235 -5.74 2.39 16.94
N LYS A 236 -4.58 3.07 16.94
CA LYS A 236 -3.43 2.73 16.09
C LYS A 236 -2.92 1.29 16.28
N ASN A 237 -3.15 0.68 17.43
CA ASN A 237 -2.79 -0.71 17.73
C ASN A 237 -3.88 -1.72 17.34
N GLU A 238 -5.09 -1.26 16.99
CA GLU A 238 -6.23 -2.10 16.61
C GLU A 238 -6.27 -2.44 15.12
N PHE A 239 -5.38 -1.88 14.32
CA PHE A 239 -5.28 -2.25 12.90
C PHE A 239 -3.84 -2.23 12.40
N LYS A 240 -3.61 -2.98 11.32
CA LYS A 240 -2.36 -2.99 10.56
C LYS A 240 -2.67 -2.94 9.08
N LEU A 241 -1.86 -2.21 8.33
CA LEU A 241 -1.90 -2.22 6.88
C LEU A 241 -0.80 -3.15 6.37
N GLY A 242 -1.10 -3.97 5.37
CA GLY A 242 -0.20 -4.91 4.72
C GLY A 242 -0.50 -5.00 3.22
N GLY A 243 0.22 -5.87 2.51
CA GLY A 243 -0.01 -6.09 1.09
C GLY A 243 1.01 -5.43 0.18
N VAL A 244 0.85 -5.67 -1.13
CA VAL A 244 1.82 -5.26 -2.17
C VAL A 244 1.94 -3.74 -2.24
N LEU A 245 0.86 -3.01 -2.00
CA LEU A 245 0.85 -1.53 -2.03
C LEU A 245 1.88 -0.89 -1.08
N ILE A 246 2.23 -1.54 0.02
CA ILE A 246 3.14 -1.00 1.04
C ILE A 246 4.61 -1.25 0.67
N LEU A 247 4.87 -2.21 -0.23
CA LEU A 247 6.22 -2.60 -0.63
C LEU A 247 6.81 -1.68 -1.71
N PHE A 248 5.98 -0.91 -2.38
CA PHE A 248 6.34 0.02 -3.46
C PHE A 248 5.97 1.45 -3.08
#